data_d479331b326373617225627db795620a
#
_entry.id   d479331b326373617225627db795620a
#
_cell.length_a   1.000
_cell.length_b   1.000
_cell.length_c   1.000
_cell.angle_alpha   90.00
_cell.angle_beta   90.00
_cell.angle_gamma   90.00
#
_symmetry.space_group_name_H-M   'P 1'
#
loop_
_entity.id
_entity.type
_entity.pdbx_description
1 polymer ?
#
loop_
_entity_poly.entity_id
_entity_poly.type
_entity_poly.pdbx_seq_one_letter_code
_entity_poly.pdbx_strand_id
1 'polypeptide(L)'
;CADVSDEAAVRTMFAQVEQTLGPADILVNNAGVAQQKLFTDITAAEWDAMFGVCVKGAFHCCQAALPHMIRQKWGRIINISSMWGQVGASCEVHYSAAKAALLGFTKALAKEEGPSGITVNCVAPGVVETDMMAVFSPEDKAALAEETPLCRLGAPEDVAAAVAFLASDAGAFFTGQVLAPNGGFVV
;
A
#
# COMPACT_ATOMS: atom_id res chain seq x y z
N CYS A 1 3.31 16.17 9.19
CA CYS A 1 2.97 14.78 9.53
C CYS A 1 1.51 14.68 9.91
N ALA A 2 0.82 13.59 9.54
CA ALA A 2 -0.54 13.30 9.92
C ALA A 2 -0.68 11.80 10.25
N ASP A 3 -1.52 11.47 11.21
CA ASP A 3 -1.95 10.10 11.44
C ASP A 3 -3.06 9.79 10.42
N VAL A 4 -2.80 8.85 9.51
CA VAL A 4 -3.76 8.50 8.46
C VAL A 4 -4.99 7.75 9.00
N SER A 5 -4.91 7.18 10.20
CA SER A 5 -6.05 6.54 10.86
C SER A 5 -7.08 7.54 11.38
N ASP A 6 -6.69 8.81 11.54
CA ASP A 6 -7.55 9.93 11.95
C ASP A 6 -8.03 10.73 10.73
N GLU A 7 -9.33 10.67 10.47
CA GLU A 7 -9.97 11.39 9.36
C GLU A 7 -9.75 12.91 9.43
N ALA A 8 -9.82 13.52 10.62
CA ALA A 8 -9.65 14.96 10.77
C ALA A 8 -8.20 15.39 10.47
N ALA A 9 -7.22 14.58 10.90
CA ALA A 9 -5.82 14.81 10.58
C ALA A 9 -5.56 14.70 9.08
N VAL A 10 -6.16 13.70 8.39
CA VAL A 10 -6.05 13.54 6.93
C VAL A 10 -6.68 14.74 6.20
N ARG A 11 -7.89 15.16 6.56
CA ARG A 11 -8.54 16.34 5.97
C ARG A 11 -7.70 17.60 6.12
N THR A 12 -7.12 17.82 7.30
CA THR A 12 -6.24 18.96 7.56
C THR A 12 -4.98 18.90 6.70
N MET A 13 -4.36 17.73 6.59
CA MET A 13 -3.18 17.51 5.75
C MET A 13 -3.49 17.83 4.28
N PHE A 14 -4.58 17.30 3.72
CA PHE A 14 -4.95 17.57 2.33
C PHE A 14 -5.25 19.06 2.08
N ALA A 15 -5.93 19.75 3.02
CA ALA A 15 -6.18 21.17 2.91
C ALA A 15 -4.87 21.99 2.90
N GLN A 16 -3.88 21.63 3.71
CA GLN A 16 -2.56 22.27 3.73
C GLN A 16 -1.79 22.01 2.41
N VAL A 17 -1.83 20.78 1.89
CA VAL A 17 -1.20 20.44 0.61
C VAL A 17 -1.84 21.25 -0.52
N GLU A 18 -3.17 21.29 -0.58
CA GLU A 18 -3.89 22.03 -1.61
C GLU A 18 -3.57 23.53 -1.61
N GLN A 19 -3.42 24.14 -0.41
CA GLN A 19 -3.06 25.56 -0.27
C GLN A 19 -1.63 25.86 -0.71
N THR A 20 -0.70 24.91 -0.60
CA THR A 20 0.73 25.15 -0.82
C THR A 20 1.24 24.63 -2.17
N LEU A 21 0.72 23.52 -2.64
CA LEU A 21 1.19 22.80 -3.82
C LEU A 21 0.10 22.59 -4.89
N GLY A 22 -1.15 22.85 -4.53
CA GLY A 22 -2.30 22.47 -5.34
C GLY A 22 -2.88 21.11 -4.95
N PRO A 23 -4.02 20.73 -5.53
CA PRO A 23 -4.68 19.47 -5.24
C PRO A 23 -3.87 18.26 -5.72
N ALA A 24 -4.06 17.12 -5.07
CA ALA A 24 -3.33 15.90 -5.39
C ALA A 24 -3.89 15.21 -6.63
N ASP A 25 -3.09 15.07 -7.66
CA ASP A 25 -3.39 14.34 -8.90
C ASP A 25 -2.99 12.87 -8.83
N ILE A 26 -1.97 12.56 -8.03
CA ILE A 26 -1.43 11.21 -7.81
C ILE A 26 -1.42 10.97 -6.31
N LEU A 27 -2.04 9.87 -5.88
CA LEU A 27 -2.08 9.44 -4.48
C LEU A 27 -1.39 8.09 -4.33
N VAL A 28 -0.36 8.03 -3.45
CA VAL A 28 0.28 6.78 -3.06
C VAL A 28 -0.03 6.51 -1.59
N ASN A 29 -0.88 5.53 -1.32
CA ASN A 29 -1.20 5.06 0.01
C ASN A 29 -0.11 4.08 0.48
N ASN A 30 0.99 4.62 1.00
CA ASN A 30 2.14 3.84 1.46
C ASN A 30 2.18 3.66 2.99
N ALA A 31 1.50 4.52 3.76
CA ALA A 31 1.48 4.42 5.21
C ALA A 31 1.04 3.02 5.67
N GLY A 32 1.80 2.43 6.55
CA GLY A 32 1.54 1.08 7.04
C GLY A 32 2.36 0.75 8.27
N VAL A 33 1.89 -0.22 9.02
CA VAL A 33 2.56 -0.82 10.18
C VAL A 33 2.58 -2.33 10.00
N ALA A 34 3.54 -3.00 10.61
CA ALA A 34 3.63 -4.45 10.64
C ALA A 34 3.87 -4.90 12.09
N GLN A 35 3.40 -6.10 12.41
CA GLN A 35 3.63 -6.72 13.70
C GLN A 35 3.64 -8.23 13.53
N GLN A 36 4.66 -8.90 14.10
CA GLN A 36 4.69 -10.36 14.20
C GLN A 36 4.18 -10.77 15.59
N LYS A 37 3.11 -11.58 15.62
CA LYS A 37 2.49 -12.06 16.85
C LYS A 37 1.64 -13.28 16.56
N LEU A 38 1.63 -14.26 17.49
CA LEU A 38 0.71 -15.40 17.40
C LEU A 38 -0.74 -14.90 17.41
N PHE A 39 -1.58 -15.52 16.60
CA PHE A 39 -2.99 -15.11 16.48
C PHE A 39 -3.74 -15.06 17.82
N THR A 40 -3.48 -16.04 18.69
CA THR A 40 -4.08 -16.12 20.03
C THR A 40 -3.73 -14.96 20.94
N ASP A 41 -2.62 -14.27 20.66
CA ASP A 41 -2.10 -13.20 21.49
C ASP A 41 -2.41 -11.81 20.93
N ILE A 42 -2.94 -11.73 19.69
CA ILE A 42 -3.35 -10.47 19.08
C ILE A 42 -4.57 -9.95 19.82
N THR A 43 -4.47 -8.75 20.39
CA THR A 43 -5.58 -8.07 21.03
C THR A 43 -6.49 -7.38 20.00
N ALA A 44 -7.75 -7.13 20.37
CA ALA A 44 -8.67 -6.36 19.52
C ALA A 44 -8.12 -4.96 19.20
N ALA A 45 -7.46 -4.31 20.16
CA ALA A 45 -6.85 -2.98 19.94
C ALA A 45 -5.71 -3.03 18.91
N GLU A 46 -4.87 -4.05 18.90
CA GLU A 46 -3.81 -4.24 17.90
C GLU A 46 -4.39 -4.53 16.52
N TRP A 47 -5.44 -5.34 16.47
CA TRP A 47 -6.20 -5.59 15.24
C TRP A 47 -6.77 -4.28 14.67
N ASP A 48 -7.47 -3.49 15.49
CA ASP A 48 -8.08 -2.24 15.09
C ASP A 48 -7.04 -1.19 14.67
N ALA A 49 -5.90 -1.11 15.35
CA ALA A 49 -4.79 -0.24 14.98
C ALA A 49 -4.19 -0.62 13.62
N MET A 50 -3.99 -1.93 13.34
CA MET A 50 -3.50 -2.44 12.07
C MET A 50 -4.44 -2.04 10.92
N PHE A 51 -5.73 -2.29 11.06
CA PHE A 51 -6.74 -1.89 10.07
C PHE A 51 -6.92 -0.38 9.98
N GLY A 52 -6.80 0.33 11.12
CA GLY A 52 -6.86 1.78 11.19
C GLY A 52 -5.82 2.44 10.28
N VAL A 53 -4.57 2.03 10.40
CA VAL A 53 -3.49 2.60 9.58
C VAL A 53 -3.53 2.05 8.16
N CYS A 54 -3.50 0.72 7.98
CA CYS A 54 -3.27 0.12 6.67
C CYS A 54 -4.49 0.22 5.73
N VAL A 55 -5.72 0.17 6.25
CA VAL A 55 -6.94 0.12 5.43
C VAL A 55 -7.71 1.42 5.51
N LYS A 56 -8.06 1.83 6.73
CA LYS A 56 -8.86 3.03 6.95
C LYS A 56 -8.12 4.29 6.53
N GLY A 57 -6.78 4.32 6.72
CA GLY A 57 -5.93 5.40 6.22
C GLY A 57 -6.00 5.56 4.71
N ALA A 58 -5.93 4.47 3.94
CA ALA A 58 -6.09 4.51 2.49
C ALA A 58 -7.49 5.00 2.09
N PHE A 59 -8.54 4.56 2.78
CA PHE A 59 -9.91 5.04 2.58
C PHE A 59 -10.03 6.56 2.80
N HIS A 60 -9.53 7.09 3.91
CA HIS A 60 -9.57 8.53 4.20
C HIS A 60 -8.84 9.35 3.14
N CYS A 61 -7.62 8.91 2.74
CA CYS A 61 -6.83 9.61 1.72
C CYS A 61 -7.52 9.57 0.34
N CYS A 62 -8.10 8.43 -0.04
CA CYS A 62 -8.86 8.34 -1.28
C CYS A 62 -10.09 9.26 -1.27
N GLN A 63 -10.85 9.30 -0.17
CA GLN A 63 -11.99 10.22 -0.04
C GLN A 63 -11.59 11.69 -0.14
N ALA A 64 -10.41 12.05 0.35
CA ALA A 64 -9.92 13.42 0.27
C ALA A 64 -9.43 13.79 -1.15
N ALA A 65 -8.80 12.86 -1.88
CA ALA A 65 -8.23 13.12 -3.21
C ALA A 65 -9.26 13.04 -4.34
N LEU A 66 -10.18 12.07 -4.29
CA LEU A 66 -11.13 11.75 -5.37
C LEU A 66 -11.97 12.93 -5.86
N PRO A 67 -12.52 13.83 -5.02
CA PRO A 67 -13.35 14.94 -5.52
C PRO A 67 -12.65 15.84 -6.54
N HIS A 68 -11.33 16.05 -6.40
CA HIS A 68 -10.55 16.79 -7.39
C HIS A 68 -10.31 15.93 -8.64
N MET A 69 -9.83 14.69 -8.49
CA MET A 69 -9.55 13.78 -9.60
C MET A 69 -10.78 13.55 -10.49
N ILE A 70 -11.97 13.40 -9.89
CA ILE A 70 -13.25 13.23 -10.62
C ILE A 70 -13.58 14.49 -11.44
N ARG A 71 -13.42 15.69 -10.86
CA ARG A 71 -13.70 16.95 -11.57
C ARG A 71 -12.82 17.15 -12.80
N GLN A 72 -11.52 16.81 -12.69
CA GLN A 72 -10.59 16.95 -13.83
C GLN A 72 -10.56 15.74 -14.76
N LYS A 73 -11.29 14.66 -14.42
CA LYS A 73 -11.33 13.40 -15.17
C LYS A 73 -9.96 12.77 -15.40
N TRP A 74 -9.11 12.87 -14.40
CA TRP A 74 -7.79 12.28 -14.39
C TRP A 74 -7.32 12.05 -12.95
N GLY A 75 -6.67 10.94 -12.70
CA GLY A 75 -6.06 10.65 -11.42
C GLY A 75 -5.33 9.31 -11.42
N ARG A 76 -4.41 9.16 -10.47
CA ARG A 76 -3.68 7.91 -10.23
C ARG A 76 -3.70 7.60 -8.74
N ILE A 77 -4.21 6.44 -8.38
CA ILE A 77 -4.22 5.95 -7.00
C ILE A 77 -3.43 4.64 -6.96
N ILE A 78 -2.41 4.58 -6.11
CA ILE A 78 -1.57 3.41 -5.93
C ILE A 78 -1.58 3.02 -4.44
N ASN A 79 -2.11 1.84 -4.13
CA ASN A 79 -2.12 1.29 -2.79
C ASN A 79 -0.94 0.35 -2.58
N ILE A 80 -0.21 0.49 -1.47
CA ILE A 80 0.89 -0.41 -1.15
C ILE A 80 0.39 -1.52 -0.22
N SER A 81 0.21 -2.71 -0.81
CA SER A 81 -0.12 -3.94 -0.10
C SER A 81 1.16 -4.68 0.34
N SER A 82 1.18 -5.99 0.21
CA SER A 82 2.29 -6.89 0.49
C SER A 82 2.03 -8.22 -0.21
N MET A 83 3.08 -8.99 -0.49
CA MET A 83 2.94 -10.40 -0.89
C MET A 83 2.13 -11.19 0.16
N TRP A 84 2.24 -10.85 1.45
CA TRP A 84 1.44 -11.47 2.51
C TRP A 84 -0.06 -11.13 2.43
N GLY A 85 -0.43 -10.07 1.74
CA GLY A 85 -1.83 -9.82 1.37
C GLY A 85 -2.34 -10.76 0.28
N GLN A 86 -1.45 -11.39 -0.49
CA GLN A 86 -1.81 -12.34 -1.55
C GLN A 86 -1.90 -13.78 -1.01
N VAL A 87 -0.93 -14.20 -0.18
CA VAL A 87 -0.80 -15.61 0.25
C VAL A 87 -0.91 -15.81 1.77
N GLY A 88 -0.86 -14.75 2.56
CA GLY A 88 -0.82 -14.82 4.02
C GLY A 88 0.56 -15.18 4.57
N ALA A 89 0.80 -14.86 5.85
CA ALA A 89 2.00 -15.26 6.58
C ALA A 89 1.63 -15.72 8.00
N SER A 90 2.34 -16.73 8.48
CA SER A 90 2.26 -17.16 9.88
C SER A 90 2.73 -16.04 10.80
N CYS A 91 2.10 -15.91 11.97
CA CYS A 91 2.37 -14.85 12.94
C CYS A 91 2.08 -13.40 12.45
N GLU A 92 1.46 -13.24 11.28
CA GLU A 92 1.11 -11.94 10.71
C GLU A 92 -0.36 -11.91 10.24
N VAL A 93 -1.26 -12.56 10.95
CA VAL A 93 -2.67 -12.74 10.50
C VAL A 93 -3.38 -11.41 10.29
N HIS A 94 -3.29 -10.46 11.23
CA HIS A 94 -3.91 -9.14 11.12
C HIS A 94 -3.27 -8.28 10.02
N TYR A 95 -1.94 -8.35 9.85
CA TYR A 95 -1.22 -7.68 8.76
C TYR A 95 -1.62 -8.24 7.40
N SER A 96 -1.58 -9.56 7.25
CA SER A 96 -2.00 -10.23 6.01
C SER A 96 -3.44 -9.90 5.65
N ALA A 97 -4.36 -9.92 6.62
CA ALA A 97 -5.76 -9.56 6.42
C ALA A 97 -5.92 -8.09 5.99
N ALA A 98 -5.23 -7.16 6.64
CA ALA A 98 -5.28 -5.74 6.28
C ALA A 98 -4.71 -5.48 4.88
N LYS A 99 -3.59 -6.14 4.53
CA LYS A 99 -2.99 -6.01 3.19
C LYS A 99 -3.83 -6.70 2.10
N ALA A 100 -4.51 -7.81 2.41
CA ALA A 100 -5.49 -8.43 1.51
C ALA A 100 -6.72 -7.53 1.28
N ALA A 101 -7.18 -6.82 2.31
CA ALA A 101 -8.29 -5.88 2.19
C ALA A 101 -7.99 -4.77 1.15
N LEU A 102 -6.74 -4.30 1.06
CA LEU A 102 -6.33 -3.32 0.04
C LEU A 102 -6.45 -3.86 -1.40
N LEU A 103 -6.28 -5.17 -1.62
CA LEU A 103 -6.46 -5.77 -2.94
C LEU A 103 -7.92 -5.69 -3.39
N GLY A 104 -8.86 -6.03 -2.49
CA GLY A 104 -10.31 -5.90 -2.73
C GLY A 104 -10.73 -4.45 -2.92
N PHE A 105 -10.27 -3.55 -2.05
CA PHE A 105 -10.50 -2.11 -2.11
C PHE A 105 -10.03 -1.54 -3.46
N THR A 106 -8.81 -1.85 -3.89
CA THR A 106 -8.26 -1.43 -5.19
C THR A 106 -9.14 -1.85 -6.36
N LYS A 107 -9.54 -3.13 -6.40
CA LYS A 107 -10.34 -3.68 -7.50
C LYS A 107 -11.75 -3.06 -7.57
N ALA A 108 -12.36 -2.82 -6.43
CA ALA A 108 -13.69 -2.20 -6.36
C ALA A 108 -13.63 -0.73 -6.80
N LEU A 109 -12.72 0.05 -6.23
CA LEU A 109 -12.57 1.47 -6.54
C LEU A 109 -12.12 1.70 -8.00
N ALA A 110 -11.31 0.81 -8.57
CA ALA A 110 -10.93 0.86 -9.98
C ALA A 110 -12.12 0.76 -10.93
N LYS A 111 -13.11 -0.08 -10.59
CA LYS A 111 -14.34 -0.22 -11.39
C LYS A 111 -15.26 1.00 -11.25
N GLU A 112 -15.33 1.56 -10.06
CA GLU A 112 -16.16 2.71 -9.75
C GLU A 112 -15.64 3.98 -10.41
N GLU A 113 -14.33 4.22 -10.33
CA GLU A 113 -13.70 5.46 -10.78
C GLU A 113 -13.13 5.42 -12.21
N GLY A 114 -13.08 4.24 -12.83
CA GLY A 114 -12.64 4.09 -14.22
C GLY A 114 -13.38 5.02 -15.20
N PRO A 115 -14.73 5.16 -15.14
CA PRO A 115 -15.47 6.11 -15.98
C PRO A 115 -15.09 7.58 -15.75
N SER A 116 -14.48 7.90 -14.62
CA SER A 116 -13.94 9.22 -14.29
C SER A 116 -12.51 9.46 -14.80
N GLY A 117 -11.91 8.50 -15.52
CA GLY A 117 -10.53 8.61 -16.03
C GLY A 117 -9.47 8.39 -14.96
N ILE A 118 -9.83 7.80 -13.82
CA ILE A 118 -8.94 7.54 -12.69
C ILE A 118 -8.52 6.07 -12.72
N THR A 119 -7.21 5.80 -12.62
CA THR A 119 -6.73 4.44 -12.42
C THR A 119 -6.42 4.18 -10.94
N VAL A 120 -6.80 3.02 -10.47
CA VAL A 120 -6.54 2.56 -9.10
C VAL A 120 -5.84 1.22 -9.15
N ASN A 121 -4.60 1.16 -8.69
CA ASN A 121 -3.78 -0.05 -8.74
C ASN A 121 -3.16 -0.34 -7.37
N CYS A 122 -2.62 -1.52 -7.23
CA CYS A 122 -1.95 -1.98 -6.04
C CYS A 122 -0.53 -2.45 -6.37
N VAL A 123 0.41 -2.16 -5.48
CA VAL A 123 1.74 -2.77 -5.50
C VAL A 123 1.83 -3.69 -4.28
N ALA A 124 2.26 -4.93 -4.48
CA ALA A 124 2.40 -5.96 -3.45
C ALA A 124 3.87 -6.41 -3.36
N PRO A 125 4.72 -5.65 -2.66
CA PRO A 125 6.14 -5.95 -2.55
C PRO A 125 6.40 -7.28 -1.83
N GLY A 126 7.52 -7.91 -2.14
CA GLY A 126 8.13 -8.96 -1.33
C GLY A 126 8.86 -8.40 -0.10
N VAL A 127 9.90 -9.12 0.34
CA VAL A 127 10.76 -8.65 1.43
C VAL A 127 11.67 -7.54 0.90
N VAL A 128 11.54 -6.35 1.47
CA VAL A 128 12.28 -5.14 1.05
C VAL A 128 13.13 -4.63 2.21
N GLU A 129 14.40 -4.32 1.98
CA GLU A 129 15.31 -3.78 2.98
C GLU A 129 14.87 -2.34 3.35
N THR A 130 14.20 -2.22 4.48
CA THR A 130 13.65 -0.98 5.04
C THR A 130 13.83 -0.97 6.56
N ASP A 131 13.45 0.13 7.23
CA ASP A 131 13.45 0.22 8.68
C ASP A 131 12.59 -0.87 9.35
N MET A 132 11.56 -1.38 8.67
CA MET A 132 10.77 -2.52 9.16
C MET A 132 11.60 -3.79 9.33
N MET A 133 12.72 -3.93 8.59
CA MET A 133 13.62 -5.06 8.68
C MET A 133 14.65 -4.94 9.83
N ALA A 134 14.61 -3.86 10.62
CA ALA A 134 15.54 -3.66 11.73
C ALA A 134 15.38 -4.69 12.87
N VAL A 135 14.24 -5.36 12.92
CA VAL A 135 13.95 -6.41 13.92
C VAL A 135 14.56 -7.77 13.55
N PHE A 136 15.00 -7.97 12.30
CA PHE A 136 15.57 -9.22 11.81
C PHE A 136 17.09 -9.23 11.95
N SER A 137 17.65 -10.37 12.36
CA SER A 137 19.11 -10.58 12.41
C SER A 137 19.71 -10.60 10.99
N PRO A 138 21.03 -10.39 10.84
CA PRO A 138 21.71 -10.56 9.55
C PRO A 138 21.50 -11.97 8.96
N GLU A 139 21.45 -12.99 9.81
CA GLU A 139 21.22 -14.38 9.43
C GLU A 139 19.80 -14.58 8.88
N ASP A 140 18.79 -14.01 9.53
CA ASP A 140 17.41 -14.07 9.04
C ASP A 140 17.26 -13.37 7.69
N LYS A 141 17.91 -12.21 7.53
CA LYS A 141 17.92 -11.46 6.26
C LYS A 141 18.59 -12.26 5.14
N ALA A 142 19.70 -12.94 5.46
CA ALA A 142 20.39 -13.79 4.50
C ALA A 142 19.51 -14.99 4.08
N ALA A 143 18.82 -15.62 5.03
CA ALA A 143 17.87 -16.71 4.75
C ALA A 143 16.73 -16.24 3.85
N LEU A 144 16.12 -15.10 4.14
CA LEU A 144 15.06 -14.51 3.31
C LEU A 144 15.55 -14.15 1.90
N ALA A 145 16.80 -13.70 1.76
CA ALA A 145 17.40 -13.44 0.46
C ALA A 145 17.62 -14.75 -0.32
N GLU A 146 18.04 -15.83 0.35
CA GLU A 146 18.23 -17.15 -0.27
C GLU A 146 16.90 -17.78 -0.70
N GLU A 147 15.82 -17.60 0.08
CA GLU A 147 14.48 -18.03 -0.27
C GLU A 147 13.88 -17.25 -1.46
N THR A 148 14.39 -16.06 -1.73
CA THR A 148 13.94 -15.24 -2.87
C THR A 148 14.61 -15.76 -4.15
N PRO A 149 13.88 -16.15 -5.22
CA PRO A 149 14.47 -16.65 -6.46
C PRO A 149 15.52 -15.75 -7.11
N LEU A 150 15.43 -14.43 -6.95
CA LEU A 150 16.46 -13.49 -7.40
C LEU A 150 17.65 -13.39 -6.44
N CYS A 151 17.72 -14.24 -5.38
CA CYS A 151 18.81 -14.36 -4.41
C CYS A 151 19.21 -13.03 -3.77
N ARG A 152 18.26 -12.13 -3.55
CA ARG A 152 18.45 -10.88 -2.84
C ARG A 152 17.16 -10.39 -2.21
N LEU A 153 17.23 -9.54 -1.21
CA LEU A 153 16.11 -8.73 -0.77
C LEU A 153 15.82 -7.63 -1.81
N GLY A 154 14.58 -7.18 -1.85
CA GLY A 154 14.21 -5.99 -2.62
C GLY A 154 14.81 -4.73 -2.01
N ALA A 155 15.08 -3.72 -2.84
CA ALA A 155 15.38 -2.37 -2.40
C ALA A 155 14.11 -1.49 -2.51
N PRO A 156 14.01 -0.39 -1.75
CA PRO A 156 12.92 0.58 -1.91
C PRO A 156 12.73 1.04 -3.36
N GLU A 157 13.82 1.14 -4.12
CA GLU A 157 13.84 1.51 -5.53
C GLU A 157 13.12 0.50 -6.43
N ASP A 158 13.17 -0.80 -6.11
CA ASP A 158 12.45 -1.84 -6.85
C ASP A 158 10.94 -1.62 -6.75
N VAL A 159 10.46 -1.20 -5.58
CA VAL A 159 9.05 -0.87 -5.35
C VAL A 159 8.69 0.47 -5.98
N ALA A 160 9.54 1.48 -5.80
CA ALA A 160 9.33 2.82 -6.35
C ALA A 160 9.23 2.82 -7.89
N ALA A 161 9.99 1.95 -8.57
CA ALA A 161 9.91 1.79 -10.02
C ALA A 161 8.51 1.31 -10.48
N ALA A 162 7.91 0.35 -9.77
CA ALA A 162 6.55 -0.11 -10.04
C ALA A 162 5.50 0.99 -9.79
N VAL A 163 5.67 1.75 -8.70
CA VAL A 163 4.81 2.89 -8.38
C VAL A 163 4.93 3.98 -9.45
N ALA A 164 6.14 4.33 -9.85
CA ALA A 164 6.39 5.35 -10.89
C ALA A 164 5.79 4.95 -12.24
N PHE A 165 5.91 3.66 -12.63
CA PHE A 165 5.25 3.13 -13.83
C PHE A 165 3.72 3.33 -13.77
N LEU A 166 3.07 2.91 -12.68
CA LEU A 166 1.63 3.03 -12.51
C LEU A 166 1.14 4.49 -12.43
N ALA A 167 1.98 5.40 -11.95
CA ALA A 167 1.69 6.83 -11.85
C ALA A 167 1.85 7.55 -13.19
N SER A 168 2.63 6.99 -14.12
CA SER A 168 2.96 7.59 -15.42
C SER A 168 1.91 7.32 -16.50
N ASP A 169 2.08 7.95 -17.67
CA ASP A 169 1.26 7.68 -18.86
C ASP A 169 1.47 6.26 -19.39
N ALA A 170 2.63 5.64 -19.15
CA ALA A 170 2.87 4.25 -19.52
C ALA A 170 1.93 3.28 -18.76
N GLY A 171 1.48 3.66 -17.56
CA GLY A 171 0.51 2.93 -16.76
C GLY A 171 -0.96 3.26 -17.05
N ALA A 172 -1.27 4.12 -18.03
CA ALA A 172 -2.62 4.67 -18.22
C ALA A 172 -3.70 3.61 -18.52
N PHE A 173 -3.34 2.44 -19.04
CA PHE A 173 -4.27 1.34 -19.31
C PHE A 173 -4.30 0.27 -18.22
N PHE A 174 -3.57 0.48 -17.12
CA PHE A 174 -3.58 -0.39 -15.95
C PHE A 174 -4.54 0.16 -14.90
N THR A 175 -5.60 -0.58 -14.59
CA THR A 175 -6.48 -0.30 -13.45
C THR A 175 -6.98 -1.60 -12.83
N GLY A 176 -7.16 -1.61 -11.52
CA GLY A 176 -7.55 -2.78 -10.74
C GLY A 176 -6.46 -3.88 -10.67
N GLN A 177 -5.24 -3.59 -11.08
CA GLN A 177 -4.14 -4.55 -11.14
C GLN A 177 -3.33 -4.59 -9.84
N VAL A 178 -2.68 -5.73 -9.62
CA VAL A 178 -1.72 -5.92 -8.53
C VAL A 178 -0.36 -6.24 -9.15
N LEU A 179 0.59 -5.32 -9.03
CA LEU A 179 1.97 -5.53 -9.42
C LEU A 179 2.76 -6.01 -8.20
N ALA A 180 3.45 -7.12 -8.34
CA ALA A 180 4.13 -7.77 -7.22
C ALA A 180 5.66 -7.82 -7.43
N PRO A 181 6.40 -6.71 -7.16
CA PRO A 181 7.86 -6.73 -7.17
C PRO A 181 8.38 -7.48 -5.94
N ASN A 182 8.43 -8.82 -6.03
CA ASN A 182 8.75 -9.70 -4.90
C ASN A 182 9.94 -10.64 -5.18
N GLY A 183 10.66 -10.43 -6.28
CA GLY A 183 11.82 -11.26 -6.65
C GLY A 183 11.48 -12.71 -6.99
N GLY A 184 10.18 -13.03 -7.21
CA GLY A 184 9.70 -14.41 -7.47
C GLY A 184 9.33 -15.18 -6.20
N PHE A 185 9.34 -14.54 -5.02
CA PHE A 185 9.00 -15.18 -3.75
C PHE A 185 7.56 -15.74 -3.75
N VAL A 186 6.65 -15.02 -4.40
CA VAL A 186 5.27 -15.44 -4.66
C VAL A 186 4.98 -15.32 -6.15
N VAL A 187 4.56 -16.43 -6.77
CA VAL A 187 4.22 -16.55 -8.18
C VAL A 187 2.84 -17.16 -8.34
#